data_d56c0ce971e0e8b12a6ca9158cba2f34
#
_entry.id   d56c0ce971e0e8b12a6ca9158cba2f34
#
_cell.length_a   1.000
_cell.length_b   1.000
_cell.length_c   1.000
_cell.angle_alpha   90.00
_cell.angle_beta   90.00
_cell.angle_gamma   90.00
#
_symmetry.space_group_name_H-M   'P 1'
#
loop_
_entity.id
_entity.type
_entity.pdbx_description
1 polymer ?
#
loop_
_entity_poly.entity_id
_entity_poly.type
_entity_poly.pdbx_seq_one_letter_code
_entity_poly.pdbx_strand_id
1 'polypeptide(L)'
;METKGIAPATPATERRQRTPLAVTRERVLGIAEQMFRQSGVQAVSVDAIAQAAGIKKMTLYRCFPSKEELVMACMDQWEAAFRRIWEQAQDQYP
;
A
#
# COMPACT_ATOMS: atom_id res chain seq x y z
N MET A 1 -23.91 -20.23 -15.94
CA MET A 1 -23.63 -19.80 -15.46
C MET A 1 -23.17 -19.19 -15.19
N GLU A 2 -23.17 -19.38 -15.33
CA GLU A 2 -22.79 -18.71 -14.82
C GLU A 2 -22.29 -18.06 -14.43
N THR A 3 -22.35 -18.18 -14.58
CA THR A 3 -21.95 -17.44 -13.99
C THR A 3 -21.59 -16.89 -13.65
N LYS A 4 -21.65 -17.15 -13.62
CA LYS A 4 -21.42 -16.56 -13.03
C LYS A 4 -20.89 -15.88 -12.54
N GLY A 5 -21.02 -16.14 -12.66
CA GLY A 5 -20.60 -15.45 -12.03
C GLY A 5 -20.36 -14.88 -11.79
N ILE A 6 -20.34 -15.07 -11.76
CA ILE A 6 -20.12 -14.48 -11.47
C ILE A 6 -19.98 -13.47 -11.25
N ALA A 7 -20.10 -13.40 -11.49
CA ALA A 7 -19.97 -12.55 -11.36
C ALA A 7 -20.23 -11.82 -10.78
N PRO A 8 -20.13 -12.07 -10.65
CA PRO A 8 -20.53 -11.32 -10.00
C PRO A 8 -21.00 -10.52 -9.84
N ALA A 9 -20.76 -11.06 -9.95
CA ALA A 9 -21.98 -10.34 -10.07
C ALA A 9 -22.00 -8.99 -9.41
N THR A 10 -20.99 -8.60 -8.76
CA THR A 10 -20.92 -7.30 -8.16
C THR A 10 -20.77 -6.25 -9.24
N PRO A 11 -21.67 -5.27 -9.31
CA PRO A 11 -21.53 -4.21 -10.30
C PRO A 11 -20.23 -3.44 -10.14
N ALA A 12 -19.68 -3.00 -11.25
CA ALA A 12 -18.44 -2.24 -11.21
C ALA A 12 -18.59 -0.98 -10.36
N THR A 13 -19.76 -0.36 -10.39
CA THR A 13 -20.03 0.84 -9.60
C THR A 13 -19.91 0.56 -8.11
N GLU A 14 -20.47 -0.56 -7.69
CA GLU A 14 -20.40 -0.94 -6.29
C GLU A 14 -18.98 -1.21 -5.86
N ARG A 15 -18.23 -1.87 -6.73
CA ARG A 15 -16.85 -2.18 -6.38
C ARG A 15 -16.00 -0.93 -6.23
N ARG A 16 -16.24 0.07 -7.09
CA ARG A 16 -15.49 1.32 -6.98
C ARG A 16 -15.81 2.05 -5.69
N GLN A 17 -17.07 2.00 -5.27
CA GLN A 17 -17.48 2.67 -4.06
C GLN A 17 -17.03 1.93 -2.81
N ARG A 18 -16.78 0.65 -2.93
CA ARG A 18 -16.47 -0.19 -1.79
C ARG A 18 -15.14 -0.90 -1.97
N THR A 19 -14.15 -0.14 -2.41
CA THR A 19 -12.81 -0.70 -2.52
C THR A 19 -12.41 -1.27 -1.16
N PRO A 20 -12.00 -2.54 -1.11
CA PRO A 20 -11.60 -3.13 0.16
C PRO A 20 -10.44 -2.36 0.78
N LEU A 21 -10.49 -2.26 2.09
CA LEU A 21 -9.42 -1.56 2.81
C LEU A 21 -8.06 -2.18 2.56
N ALA A 22 -8.03 -3.50 2.39
CA ALA A 22 -6.76 -4.17 2.12
C ALA A 22 -6.12 -3.66 0.83
N VAL A 23 -6.93 -3.48 -0.22
CA VAL A 23 -6.42 -2.96 -1.48
C VAL A 23 -5.96 -1.52 -1.33
N THR A 24 -6.77 -0.71 -0.65
CA THR A 24 -6.41 0.68 -0.41
C THR A 24 -5.13 0.77 0.41
N ARG A 25 -5.01 -0.08 1.41
CA ARG A 25 -3.84 -0.10 2.27
C ARG A 25 -2.57 -0.36 1.47
N GLU A 26 -2.62 -1.35 0.60
CA GLU A 26 -1.45 -1.67 -0.22
C GLU A 26 -1.09 -0.55 -1.17
N ARG A 27 -2.11 0.09 -1.72
CA ARG A 27 -1.87 1.20 -2.63
C ARG A 27 -1.24 2.38 -1.90
N VAL A 28 -1.77 2.70 -0.72
CA VAL A 28 -1.20 3.78 0.09
C VAL A 28 0.23 3.45 0.47
N LEU A 29 0.47 2.19 0.83
CA LEU A 29 1.80 1.77 1.25
C LEU A 29 2.81 1.95 0.12
N GLY A 30 2.44 1.56 -1.11
CA GLY A 30 3.33 1.73 -2.25
C GLY A 30 3.63 3.19 -2.54
N ILE A 31 2.60 4.04 -2.46
CA ILE A 31 2.77 5.46 -2.72
C ILE A 31 3.62 6.11 -1.64
N ALA A 32 3.34 5.77 -0.38
CA ALA A 32 4.09 6.33 0.74
C ALA A 32 5.56 5.93 0.66
N GLU A 33 5.80 4.66 0.35
CA GLU A 33 7.17 4.18 0.25
C GLU A 33 7.96 4.96 -0.80
N GLN A 34 7.35 5.18 -1.94
CA GLN A 34 8.01 5.92 -3.00
C GLN A 34 8.29 7.36 -2.58
N MET A 35 7.31 8.00 -1.96
CA MET A 35 7.47 9.38 -1.52
C MET A 35 8.54 9.50 -0.45
N PHE A 36 8.57 8.56 0.48
CA PHE A 36 9.58 8.57 1.53
C PHE A 36 10.98 8.40 0.96
N ARG A 37 11.11 7.57 -0.04
CA ARG A 37 12.42 7.37 -0.67
C ARG A 37 12.88 8.60 -1.43
N GLN A 38 11.94 9.30 -2.06
CA GLN A 38 12.30 10.45 -2.86
C GLN A 38 12.59 11.69 -2.02
N SER A 39 11.84 11.89 -0.95
CA SER A 39 11.88 13.14 -0.22
C SER A 39 12.29 12.98 1.23
N GLY A 40 12.37 11.76 1.74
CA GLY A 40 12.64 11.55 3.15
C GLY A 40 11.37 11.50 3.96
N VAL A 41 11.43 10.77 5.05
CA VAL A 41 10.23 10.54 5.87
C VAL A 41 9.70 11.84 6.46
N GLN A 42 10.60 12.71 6.91
CA GLN A 42 10.17 13.91 7.60
C GLN A 42 9.55 14.95 6.66
N ALA A 43 9.95 14.93 5.40
CA ALA A 43 9.44 15.90 4.43
C ALA A 43 8.07 15.54 3.89
N VAL A 44 7.60 14.32 4.12
CA VAL A 44 6.35 13.85 3.55
C VAL A 44 5.27 13.86 4.61
N SER A 45 4.16 14.53 4.31
CA SER A 45 3.03 14.60 5.23
C SER A 45 1.98 13.55 4.88
N VAL A 46 1.17 13.21 5.87
CA VAL A 46 0.04 12.30 5.66
C VAL A 46 -0.92 12.89 4.63
N ASP A 47 -1.10 14.20 4.67
CA ASP A 47 -1.97 14.87 3.71
C ASP A 47 -1.46 14.68 2.28
N ALA A 48 -0.17 14.80 2.09
CA ALA A 48 0.42 14.64 0.77
C ALA A 48 0.24 13.22 0.26
N ILE A 49 0.37 12.25 1.14
CA ILE A 49 0.19 10.85 0.75
C ILE A 49 -1.26 10.58 0.38
N ALA A 50 -2.20 11.07 1.18
CA ALA A 50 -3.61 10.89 0.87
C ALA A 50 -3.96 11.53 -0.47
N GLN A 51 -3.43 12.70 -0.73
CA GLN A 51 -3.66 13.40 -1.98
C GLN A 51 -3.10 12.62 -3.16
N ALA A 52 -1.88 12.11 -3.02
CA ALA A 52 -1.26 11.33 -4.08
C ALA A 52 -2.02 10.05 -4.34
N ALA A 53 -2.59 9.46 -3.30
CA ALA A 53 -3.37 8.22 -3.44
C ALA A 53 -4.78 8.47 -3.93
N GLY A 54 -5.22 9.73 -3.95
CA GLY A 54 -6.58 10.07 -4.38
C GLY A 54 -7.64 9.66 -3.39
N ILE A 55 -7.32 9.66 -2.11
CA ILE A 55 -8.26 9.27 -1.07
C ILE A 55 -8.35 10.37 -0.02
N LYS A 56 -9.39 10.27 0.80
CA LYS A 56 -9.57 11.20 1.88
C LYS A 56 -8.63 10.84 3.03
N LYS A 57 -8.27 11.86 3.80
CA LYS A 57 -7.39 11.66 4.95
C LYS A 57 -7.97 10.66 5.94
N MET A 58 -9.29 10.69 6.14
CA MET A 58 -9.93 9.75 7.04
C MET A 58 -9.75 8.31 6.56
N THR A 59 -9.84 8.10 5.26
CA THR A 59 -9.64 6.78 4.70
C THR A 59 -8.21 6.30 4.95
N LEU A 60 -7.25 7.21 4.80
CA LEU A 60 -5.88 6.85 5.06
C LEU A 60 -5.69 6.44 6.52
N TYR A 61 -6.29 7.19 7.45
CA TYR A 61 -6.14 6.87 8.86
C TYR A 61 -6.84 5.57 9.24
N ARG A 62 -7.81 5.13 8.47
CA ARG A 62 -8.38 3.80 8.67
C ARG A 62 -7.37 2.72 8.34
N CYS A 63 -6.54 2.96 7.34
CA CYS A 63 -5.52 1.99 6.96
C CYS A 63 -4.31 2.04 7.89
N PHE A 64 -3.91 3.25 8.25
CA PHE A 64 -2.73 3.49 9.09
C PHE A 64 -3.08 4.58 10.08
N PRO A 65 -3.34 4.21 11.32
CA PRO A 65 -3.81 5.20 12.30
C PRO A 65 -2.86 6.35 12.58
N SER A 66 -1.57 6.18 12.27
CA SER A 66 -0.60 7.25 12.48
C SER A 66 0.46 7.19 11.41
N LYS A 67 1.20 8.29 11.26
CA LYS A 67 2.31 8.31 10.31
C LYS A 67 3.39 7.31 10.72
N GLU A 68 3.59 7.15 12.02
CA GLU A 68 4.58 6.20 12.49
C GLU A 68 4.24 4.78 12.07
N GLU A 69 2.97 4.41 12.15
CA GLU A 69 2.59 3.07 11.74
C GLU A 69 2.76 2.88 10.24
N LEU A 70 2.51 3.93 9.47
CA LEU A 70 2.74 3.89 8.04
C LEU A 70 4.23 3.71 7.73
N VAL A 71 5.07 4.46 8.42
CA VAL A 71 6.50 4.36 8.25
C VAL A 71 6.99 2.96 8.60
N MET A 72 6.50 2.42 9.72
CA MET A 72 6.90 1.08 10.13
C MET A 72 6.49 0.03 9.11
N ALA A 73 5.30 0.18 8.54
CA ALA A 73 4.86 -0.75 7.51
C ALA A 73 5.76 -0.68 6.28
N CYS A 74 6.19 0.53 5.90
CA CYS A 74 7.12 0.69 4.80
C CYS A 74 8.45 0.04 5.10
N MET A 75 8.93 0.19 6.32
CA MET A 75 10.21 -0.40 6.71
C MET A 75 10.13 -1.93 6.70
N ASP A 76 8.99 -2.47 7.11
CA ASP A 76 8.80 -3.91 7.05
C ASP A 76 8.90 -4.43 5.62
N GLN A 77 8.33 -3.68 4.67
CA GLN A 77 8.42 -4.06 3.27
C GLN A 77 9.86 -3.99 2.76
N TRP A 78 10.56 -2.95 3.13
CA TRP A 78 11.96 -2.80 2.73
C TRP A 78 12.80 -3.95 3.27
N GLU A 79 12.57 -4.30 4.52
CA GLU A 79 13.32 -5.37 5.14
C GLU A 79 13.06 -6.70 4.44
N ALA A 80 11.82 -6.98 4.11
CA ALA A 80 11.48 -8.21 3.41
C ALA A 80 12.11 -8.26 2.03
N ALA A 81 12.09 -7.12 1.32
CA ALA A 81 12.70 -7.04 0.00
C ALA A 81 14.20 -7.23 0.08
N PHE A 82 14.82 -6.60 1.07
CA PHE A 82 16.26 -6.72 1.26
C PHE A 82 16.64 -8.16 1.58
N ARG A 83 15.85 -8.81 2.42
CA ARG A 83 16.12 -10.19 2.78
C ARG A 83 16.06 -11.11 1.57
N ARG A 84 15.09 -10.89 0.69
CA ARG A 84 14.99 -11.70 -0.51
C ARG A 84 16.19 -11.51 -1.42
N ILE A 85 16.63 -10.28 -1.57
CA ILE A 85 17.80 -10.00 -2.39
C ILE A 85 19.02 -10.68 -1.80
N TRP A 86 19.16 -10.61 -0.48
CA TRP A 86 20.29 -11.22 0.22
C TRP A 86 20.31 -12.73 0.03
N GLU A 87 19.13 -13.36 0.15
CA GLU A 87 19.05 -14.81 0.00
C GLU A 87 19.36 -15.24 -1.43
N GLN A 88 18.91 -14.46 -2.39
CA GLN A 88 19.23 -14.76 -3.79
C GLN A 88 20.72 -14.63 -4.06
N ALA A 89 21.33 -13.62 -3.48
CA ALA A 89 22.76 -13.43 -3.66
C ALA A 89 23.55 -14.58 -3.06
N GLN A 90 23.11 -15.09 -1.92
CA GLN A 90 23.79 -16.21 -1.29
C GLN A 90 23.67 -17.49 -2.10
N ASP A 91 22.53 -17.68 -2.76
CA ASP A 91 22.37 -18.83 -3.63
C ASP A 91 23.35 -18.79 -4.80
N GLN A 92 23.64 -17.62 -5.30
CA GLN A 92 24.54 -17.47 -6.44
C GLN A 92 26.02 -17.57 -6.04
N TYR A 93 26.31 -17.24 -4.78
CA TYR A 93 27.70 -17.21 -4.32
C TYR A 93 27.82 -18.08 -3.07
N PRO A 94 27.91 -19.39 -3.27
CA PRO A 94 27.99 -20.31 -2.13
C PRO A 94 29.24 -20.16 -1.31
#